data_ced82ca36a1c7545159d1f48c2b890dd
#
_entry.id   ced82ca36a1c7545159d1f48c2b890dd
#
_cell.length_a   1.000
_cell.length_b   1.000
_cell.length_c   1.000
_cell.angle_alpha   90.00
_cell.angle_beta   90.00
_cell.angle_gamma   90.00
#
_symmetry.space_group_name_H-M   'P 1'
#
loop_
_entity.id
_entity.type
_entity.pdbx_description
1 polymer ?
#
loop_
_entity_poly.entity_id
_entity_poly.type
_entity_poly.pdbx_seq_one_letter_code
_entity_poly.pdbx_strand_id
1 'polypeptide(L)'
;MKMLIIAALAATFGTAALADPVVGVWQTSKDDNGNVGHVEIKPCGQAFCGTLIQAFNGEGQPIESPNLGRQIVSDMVAKADGLYDDGQIYSPDRDKTYNGDMTLAGDSLKVRGCVLGICRDGGTWARVK
;
A
#
# COMPACT_ATOMS: atom_id res chain seq x y z
N MET A 1 54.65 32.35 -3.05
CA MET A 1 54.03 31.02 -3.09
C MET A 1 52.56 31.18 -2.84
N LYS A 2 51.78 31.01 -3.86
CA LYS A 2 50.29 30.99 -3.70
C LYS A 2 49.86 29.56 -3.50
N MET A 3 49.37 29.24 -2.30
CA MET A 3 48.69 28.00 -2.07
C MET A 3 47.27 28.10 -2.64
N LEU A 4 47.01 27.37 -3.68
CA LEU A 4 45.66 27.15 -4.17
C LEU A 4 45.01 26.12 -3.25
N ILE A 5 44.15 26.59 -2.37
CA ILE A 5 43.27 25.71 -1.65
C ILE A 5 42.13 25.36 -2.59
N ILE A 6 42.20 24.17 -3.20
CA ILE A 6 41.07 23.63 -3.92
C ILE A 6 40.13 23.13 -2.84
N ALA A 7 39.13 23.94 -2.52
CA ALA A 7 37.98 23.44 -1.77
C ALA A 7 37.27 22.44 -2.66
N ALA A 8 37.53 21.17 -2.43
CA ALA A 8 36.69 20.11 -3.00
C ALA A 8 35.31 20.27 -2.39
N LEU A 9 34.39 20.87 -3.15
CA LEU A 9 33.00 20.79 -2.84
C LEU A 9 32.62 19.31 -3.00
N ALA A 10 32.62 18.60 -1.90
CA ALA A 10 31.92 17.31 -1.84
C ALA A 10 30.43 17.60 -1.98
N ALA A 11 29.92 17.55 -3.21
CA ALA A 11 28.50 17.49 -3.42
C ALA A 11 28.02 16.18 -2.81
N THR A 12 27.54 16.26 -1.58
CA THR A 12 26.75 15.18 -1.03
C THR A 12 25.46 15.12 -1.83
N PHE A 13 25.44 14.28 -2.85
CA PHE A 13 24.19 13.85 -3.43
C PHE A 13 23.48 13.04 -2.36
N GLY A 14 22.57 13.69 -1.62
CA GLY A 14 21.58 12.96 -0.88
C GLY A 14 20.85 12.09 -1.88
N THR A 15 21.12 10.79 -1.90
CA THR A 15 20.24 9.85 -2.53
C THR A 15 18.90 10.00 -1.83
N ALA A 16 17.98 10.77 -2.44
CA ALA A 16 16.59 10.68 -2.07
C ALA A 16 16.24 9.19 -2.22
N ALA A 17 16.02 8.51 -1.09
CA ALA A 17 15.48 7.17 -1.13
C ALA A 17 14.20 7.27 -1.94
N LEU A 18 14.19 6.70 -3.15
CA LEU A 18 12.99 6.59 -3.94
C LEU A 18 11.99 5.83 -3.07
N ALA A 19 10.83 6.42 -2.83
CA ALA A 19 9.76 5.74 -2.15
C ALA A 19 9.45 4.46 -2.92
N ASP A 20 9.24 3.35 -2.20
CA ASP A 20 8.80 2.11 -2.82
C ASP A 20 7.54 2.40 -3.66
N PRO A 21 7.45 1.84 -4.87
CA PRO A 21 6.32 2.12 -5.77
C PRO A 21 4.95 1.71 -5.21
N VAL A 22 4.89 0.89 -4.15
CA VAL A 22 3.61 0.56 -3.50
C VAL A 22 3.09 1.70 -2.62
N VAL A 23 3.96 2.62 -2.21
CA VAL A 23 3.57 3.78 -1.40
C VAL A 23 2.65 4.70 -2.20
N GLY A 24 1.55 5.08 -1.59
CA GLY A 24 0.57 5.97 -2.20
C GLY A 24 -0.85 5.64 -1.76
N VAL A 25 -1.82 6.15 -2.48
CA VAL A 25 -3.24 5.92 -2.22
C VAL A 25 -3.81 5.02 -3.30
N TRP A 26 -4.52 4.00 -2.87
CA TRP A 26 -5.10 2.97 -3.74
C TRP A 26 -6.59 2.88 -3.52
N GLN A 27 -7.35 2.80 -4.61
CA GLN A 27 -8.79 2.54 -4.54
C GLN A 27 -9.04 1.04 -4.59
N THR A 28 -9.74 0.54 -3.60
CA THR A 28 -10.10 -0.88 -3.52
C THR A 28 -11.09 -1.26 -4.62
N SER A 29 -11.20 -2.55 -4.91
CA SER A 29 -12.30 -3.08 -5.71
C SER A 29 -13.62 -2.84 -4.98
N LYS A 30 -14.72 -2.85 -5.72
CA LYS A 30 -16.06 -2.69 -5.14
C LYS A 30 -16.38 -3.83 -4.19
N ASP A 31 -16.96 -3.48 -3.06
CA ASP A 31 -17.52 -4.46 -2.14
C ASP A 31 -18.92 -4.94 -2.61
N ASP A 32 -19.57 -5.79 -1.81
CA ASP A 32 -20.88 -6.34 -2.15
C ASP A 32 -21.99 -5.27 -2.26
N ASN A 33 -21.76 -4.09 -1.68
CA ASN A 33 -22.69 -2.96 -1.73
C ASN A 33 -22.31 -1.94 -2.82
N GLY A 34 -21.29 -2.20 -3.61
CA GLY A 34 -20.79 -1.30 -4.64
C GLY A 34 -19.92 -0.15 -4.10
N ASN A 35 -19.55 -0.20 -2.82
CA ASN A 35 -18.70 0.80 -2.19
C ASN A 35 -17.23 0.52 -2.45
N VAL A 36 -16.45 1.58 -2.48
CA VAL A 36 -14.98 1.49 -2.59
C VAL A 36 -14.33 2.27 -1.46
N GLY A 37 -13.09 1.90 -1.13
CA GLY A 37 -12.29 2.61 -0.16
C GLY A 37 -11.01 3.14 -0.77
N HIS A 38 -10.47 4.20 -0.18
CA HIS A 38 -9.11 4.65 -0.44
C HIS A 38 -8.21 4.21 0.71
N VAL A 39 -7.20 3.42 0.37
CA VAL A 39 -6.22 2.90 1.32
C VAL A 39 -4.89 3.61 1.06
N GLU A 40 -4.36 4.27 2.07
CA GLU A 40 -3.05 4.90 2.01
C GLU A 40 -2.01 3.93 2.51
N ILE A 41 -1.09 3.53 1.62
CA ILE A 41 0.02 2.65 1.95
C ILE A 41 1.26 3.49 2.23
N LYS A 42 1.88 3.24 3.37
CA LYS A 42 3.09 3.90 3.86
C LYS A 42 4.07 2.89 4.45
N PRO A 43 5.35 3.21 4.53
CA PRO A 43 6.27 2.43 5.33
C PRO A 43 5.82 2.36 6.81
N CYS A 44 5.90 1.17 7.38
CA CYS A 44 5.71 0.94 8.82
C CYS A 44 6.85 0.03 9.30
N GLY A 45 7.91 0.63 9.87
CA GLY A 45 9.15 -0.07 10.11
C GLY A 45 9.82 -0.47 8.80
N GLN A 46 10.20 -1.73 8.66
CA GLN A 46 10.78 -2.27 7.44
C GLN A 46 9.75 -2.89 6.49
N ALA A 47 8.48 -2.78 6.84
CA ALA A 47 7.36 -3.29 6.07
C ALA A 47 6.47 -2.16 5.57
N PHE A 48 5.33 -2.49 4.99
CA PHE A 48 4.33 -1.55 4.52
C PHE A 48 2.99 -1.82 5.19
N CYS A 49 2.30 -0.74 5.55
CA CYS A 49 0.97 -0.77 6.14
C CYS A 49 0.05 0.13 5.35
N GLY A 50 -1.22 -0.23 5.29
CA GLY A 50 -2.23 0.54 4.59
C GLY A 50 -3.42 0.83 5.49
N THR A 51 -3.85 2.09 5.52
CA THR A 51 -4.96 2.57 6.34
C THR A 51 -6.09 3.05 5.46
N LEU A 52 -7.31 2.68 5.79
CA LEU A 52 -8.50 3.20 5.11
C LEU A 52 -8.69 4.67 5.51
N ILE A 53 -8.50 5.57 4.56
CA ILE A 53 -8.57 7.02 4.80
C ILE A 53 -9.87 7.63 4.32
N GLN A 54 -10.57 6.98 3.39
CA GLN A 54 -11.85 7.46 2.86
C GLN A 54 -12.65 6.31 2.26
N ALA A 55 -13.97 6.44 2.27
CA ALA A 55 -14.89 5.50 1.65
C ALA A 55 -15.87 6.25 0.75
N PHE A 56 -16.30 5.61 -0.32
CA PHE A 56 -17.24 6.16 -1.31
C PHE A 56 -18.31 5.11 -1.65
N ASN A 57 -19.51 5.59 -1.95
CA ASN A 57 -20.55 4.73 -2.49
C ASN A 57 -20.36 4.49 -4.00
N GLY A 58 -21.26 3.70 -4.60
CA GLY A 58 -21.22 3.38 -6.02
C GLY A 58 -21.40 4.58 -6.97
N GLU A 59 -21.86 5.71 -6.45
CA GLU A 59 -22.03 6.97 -7.18
C GLU A 59 -20.85 7.93 -7.01
N GLY A 60 -19.80 7.49 -6.31
CA GLY A 60 -18.60 8.28 -6.07
C GLY A 60 -18.75 9.32 -4.96
N GLN A 61 -19.81 9.25 -4.16
CA GLN A 61 -20.03 10.16 -3.04
C GLN A 61 -19.31 9.65 -1.79
N PRO A 62 -18.64 10.55 -1.04
CA PRO A 62 -18.06 10.17 0.24
C PRO A 62 -19.13 9.66 1.21
N ILE A 63 -18.80 8.58 1.90
CA ILE A 63 -19.68 8.00 2.92
C ILE A 63 -18.90 7.79 4.21
N GLU A 64 -19.63 7.72 5.31
CA GLU A 64 -19.07 7.28 6.58
C GLU A 64 -18.89 5.78 6.58
N SER A 65 -17.87 5.32 7.29
CA SER A 65 -17.61 3.91 7.49
C SER A 65 -17.03 3.68 8.89
N PRO A 66 -17.44 2.62 9.59
CA PRO A 66 -16.82 2.27 10.87
C PRO A 66 -15.36 1.85 10.73
N ASN A 67 -14.92 1.57 9.50
CA ASN A 67 -13.54 1.15 9.20
C ASN A 67 -12.61 2.30 8.85
N LEU A 68 -13.07 3.55 8.81
CA LEU A 68 -12.20 4.71 8.60
C LEU A 68 -11.15 4.79 9.70
N GLY A 69 -9.89 4.94 9.31
CA GLY A 69 -8.74 4.92 10.21
C GLY A 69 -8.23 3.51 10.54
N ARG A 70 -8.92 2.48 10.09
CA ARG A 70 -8.51 1.09 10.33
C ARG A 70 -7.39 0.68 9.40
N GLN A 71 -6.43 -0.07 9.95
CA GLN A 71 -5.36 -0.68 9.16
C GLN A 71 -5.90 -1.88 8.38
N ILE A 72 -5.88 -1.76 7.07
CA ILE A 72 -6.36 -2.80 6.14
C ILE A 72 -5.22 -3.71 5.72
N VAL A 73 -4.04 -3.14 5.50
CA VAL A 73 -2.81 -3.87 5.17
C VAL A 73 -1.87 -3.74 6.35
N SER A 74 -1.34 -4.87 6.82
CA SER A 74 -0.44 -4.90 7.98
C SER A 74 0.85 -5.63 7.63
N ASP A 75 1.98 -5.02 7.95
CA ASP A 75 3.31 -5.63 7.94
C ASP A 75 3.67 -6.37 6.64
N MET A 76 3.27 -5.81 5.52
CA MET A 76 3.52 -6.40 4.21
C MET A 76 4.96 -6.14 3.79
N VAL A 77 5.72 -7.20 3.55
CA VAL A 77 7.16 -7.15 3.30
C VAL A 77 7.46 -7.26 1.82
N ALA A 78 8.26 -6.34 1.29
CA ALA A 78 8.75 -6.43 -0.09
C ALA A 78 9.70 -7.63 -0.22
N LYS A 79 9.41 -8.54 -1.15
CA LYS A 79 10.19 -9.78 -1.37
C LYS A 79 11.00 -9.73 -2.66
N ALA A 80 10.36 -9.37 -3.75
CA ALA A 80 10.96 -9.25 -5.08
C ALA A 80 10.28 -8.10 -5.79
N ASP A 81 10.70 -7.81 -7.03
CA ASP A 81 10.11 -6.73 -7.80
C ASP A 81 8.59 -6.91 -7.92
N GLY A 82 7.85 -5.99 -7.31
CA GLY A 82 6.39 -5.99 -7.35
C GLY A 82 5.70 -7.02 -6.45
N LEU A 83 6.45 -7.86 -5.73
CA LEU A 83 5.86 -8.84 -4.82
C LEU A 83 6.02 -8.43 -3.36
N TYR A 84 4.92 -8.43 -2.62
CA TYR A 84 4.85 -8.13 -1.19
C TYR A 84 4.13 -9.28 -0.48
N ASP A 85 4.70 -9.79 0.60
CA ASP A 85 4.20 -10.98 1.29
C ASP A 85 4.47 -10.91 2.80
N ASP A 86 4.12 -11.98 3.51
CA ASP A 86 4.33 -12.13 4.95
C ASP A 86 3.58 -11.11 5.81
N GLY A 87 2.58 -10.45 5.24
CA GLY A 87 1.71 -9.53 5.95
C GLY A 87 0.31 -10.06 6.11
N GLN A 88 -0.59 -9.17 6.51
CA GLN A 88 -1.98 -9.48 6.75
C GLN A 88 -2.89 -8.50 6.04
N ILE A 89 -4.04 -8.99 5.62
CA ILE A 89 -5.11 -8.21 4.99
C ILE A 89 -6.37 -8.35 5.82
N TYR A 90 -6.96 -7.24 6.20
CA TYR A 90 -8.27 -7.19 6.83
C TYR A 90 -9.37 -7.06 5.77
N SER A 91 -10.37 -7.94 5.84
CA SER A 91 -11.56 -7.90 4.99
C SER A 91 -12.73 -7.32 5.79
N PRO A 92 -13.19 -6.09 5.48
CA PRO A 92 -14.35 -5.50 6.13
C PRO A 92 -15.63 -6.30 5.91
N ASP A 93 -15.80 -6.90 4.73
CA ASP A 93 -16.99 -7.66 4.37
C ASP A 93 -17.18 -8.91 5.24
N ARG A 94 -16.08 -9.47 5.71
CA ARG A 94 -16.10 -10.71 6.50
C ARG A 94 -15.71 -10.49 7.96
N ASP A 95 -15.29 -9.26 8.30
CA ASP A 95 -14.74 -8.93 9.62
C ASP A 95 -13.66 -9.95 10.04
N LYS A 96 -12.73 -10.21 9.13
CA LYS A 96 -11.64 -11.16 9.34
C LYS A 96 -10.33 -10.65 8.80
N THR A 97 -9.26 -11.04 9.47
CA THR A 97 -7.89 -10.79 9.05
C THR A 97 -7.29 -12.07 8.49
N TYR A 98 -6.73 -11.97 7.30
CA TYR A 98 -6.07 -13.08 6.62
C TYR A 98 -4.58 -12.81 6.48
N ASN A 99 -3.77 -13.85 6.46
CA ASN A 99 -2.46 -13.74 5.86
C ASN A 99 -2.65 -13.38 4.38
N GLY A 100 -1.79 -12.55 3.84
CA GLY A 100 -2.01 -12.09 2.47
C GLY A 100 -0.74 -11.70 1.77
N ASP A 101 -0.89 -11.50 0.48
CA ASP A 101 0.15 -10.95 -0.38
C ASP A 101 -0.43 -9.91 -1.34
N MET A 102 0.48 -9.16 -1.92
CA MET A 102 0.14 -8.14 -2.92
C MET A 102 1.11 -8.26 -4.09
N THR A 103 0.61 -8.07 -5.29
CA THR A 103 1.42 -7.99 -6.51
C THR A 103 1.16 -6.66 -7.20
N LEU A 104 2.22 -5.87 -7.33
CA LEU A 104 2.19 -4.58 -8.00
C LEU A 104 2.55 -4.74 -9.47
N ALA A 105 1.70 -4.19 -10.34
CA ALA A 105 1.96 -4.11 -11.78
C ALA A 105 1.53 -2.71 -12.25
N GLY A 106 2.49 -1.78 -12.37
CA GLY A 106 2.21 -0.40 -12.73
C GLY A 106 1.31 0.28 -11.70
N ASP A 107 0.13 0.71 -12.14
CA ASP A 107 -0.88 1.37 -11.29
C ASP A 107 -1.97 0.41 -10.80
N SER A 108 -1.71 -0.87 -10.86
CA SER A 108 -2.59 -1.93 -10.37
C SER A 108 -1.92 -2.71 -9.23
N LEU A 109 -2.67 -2.96 -8.19
CA LEU A 109 -2.22 -3.72 -7.03
C LEU A 109 -3.19 -4.87 -6.77
N LYS A 110 -2.76 -6.09 -7.08
CA LYS A 110 -3.56 -7.28 -6.83
C LYS A 110 -3.35 -7.72 -5.38
N VAL A 111 -4.43 -7.87 -4.66
CA VAL A 111 -4.42 -8.22 -3.23
C VAL A 111 -5.04 -9.60 -3.07
N ARG A 112 -4.38 -10.47 -2.30
CA ARG A 112 -4.88 -11.81 -2.00
C ARG A 112 -4.91 -12.06 -0.50
N GLY A 113 -5.93 -12.77 -0.04
CA GLY A 113 -5.98 -13.32 1.31
C GLY A 113 -5.80 -14.83 1.28
N CYS A 114 -5.06 -15.37 2.22
CA CYS A 114 -4.70 -16.79 2.26
C CYS A 114 -5.12 -17.43 3.58
N VAL A 115 -5.69 -18.62 3.49
CA VAL A 115 -6.07 -19.47 4.64
C VAL A 115 -5.56 -20.87 4.38
N LEU A 116 -4.75 -21.41 5.29
CA LEU A 116 -4.20 -22.78 5.20
C LEU A 116 -3.50 -23.05 3.85
N GLY A 117 -2.74 -22.08 3.36
CA GLY A 117 -2.01 -22.19 2.10
C GLY A 117 -2.85 -21.98 0.84
N ILE A 118 -4.15 -21.78 0.96
CA ILE A 118 -5.05 -21.48 -0.17
C ILE A 118 -5.26 -19.98 -0.21
N CYS A 119 -4.82 -19.33 -1.31
CA CYS A 119 -4.97 -17.91 -1.52
C CYS A 119 -6.15 -17.62 -2.45
N ARG A 120 -6.94 -16.62 -2.10
CA ARG A 120 -8.06 -16.14 -2.90
C ARG A 120 -7.87 -14.70 -3.30
N ASP A 121 -8.34 -14.35 -4.47
CA ASP A 121 -8.33 -13.00 -4.98
C ASP A 121 -9.17 -12.09 -4.08
N GLY A 122 -8.54 -11.07 -3.52
CA GLY A 122 -9.20 -10.01 -2.74
C GLY A 122 -9.50 -8.77 -3.57
N GLY A 123 -9.32 -8.83 -4.88
CA GLY A 123 -9.52 -7.74 -5.82
C GLY A 123 -8.23 -7.09 -6.29
N THR A 124 -8.37 -6.31 -7.34
CA THR A 124 -7.29 -5.47 -7.87
C THR A 124 -7.60 -4.02 -7.55
N TRP A 125 -6.67 -3.39 -6.86
CA TRP A 125 -6.79 -1.99 -6.48
C TRP A 125 -6.15 -1.11 -7.52
N ALA A 126 -6.71 0.07 -7.73
CA ALA A 126 -6.21 1.05 -8.70
C ALA A 126 -5.51 2.20 -7.98
N ARG A 127 -4.38 2.66 -8.52
CA ARG A 127 -3.67 3.81 -7.97
C ARG A 127 -4.50 5.09 -8.11
N VAL A 128 -4.64 5.81 -7.01
CA VAL A 128 -5.24 7.16 -6.98
C VAL A 128 -4.13 8.21 -7.06
N LYS A 129 -3.09 8.03 -6.26
CA LYS A 129 -1.91 8.91 -6.26
C LYS A 129 -0.73 8.33 -5.51
#